data_c5b2e7952831e1edf1d5db3570e43fbb
#
_entry.id   c5b2e7952831e1edf1d5db3570e43fbb
#
_cell.length_a   1.000
_cell.length_b   1.000
_cell.length_c   1.000
_cell.angle_alpha   90.00
_cell.angle_beta   90.00
_cell.angle_gamma   90.00
#
_symmetry.space_group_name_H-M   'P 1'
#
loop_
_entity.id
_entity.type
_entity.pdbx_description
1 polymer ?
#
loop_
_entity_poly.entity_id
_entity_poly.type
_entity_poly.pdbx_seq_one_letter_code
_entity_poly.pdbx_strand_id
1 'polypeptide(L)'
;MPELFGLCVKAETKNKVKSIEISLEQTAADEVKDQYANEYGIYIHDTNEWLLVSSEGTITYNRRIARVGRVSLQYELKDKVAEFLKVYDDQSVFSHPKGHSPDTVQDEVRKTYRIVVTRDSGDTSVLEGSFDKDGLPDNWPDFVGRLTDFFQGQSLGMLFDSRVYSKVLRKCNEVAFCGVDIDGVVRTRYYRCGDEICEGDTVVVPTPMKHTMAIGRVVEIRNYPKDQIPKDMARVQEILGLAKETE
;
A
#
# COMPACT_ATOMS: atom_id res chain seq x y z
N MET A 1 50.57 20.97 34.80
CA MET A 1 49.99 20.54 33.51
C MET A 1 48.95 19.46 33.82
N PRO A 2 47.65 19.72 33.69
CA PRO A 2 46.67 18.67 33.84
C PRO A 2 46.47 18.00 32.50
N GLU A 3 46.62 16.67 32.50
CA GLU A 3 46.33 15.79 31.37
C GLU A 3 44.85 15.79 31.09
N LEU A 4 44.48 16.21 29.89
CA LEU A 4 43.15 16.08 29.31
C LEU A 4 42.96 14.60 28.95
N PHE A 5 42.25 13.86 29.80
CA PHE A 5 41.67 12.57 29.44
C PHE A 5 40.57 12.82 28.39
N GLY A 6 40.91 12.60 27.12
CA GLY A 6 39.95 12.52 26.04
C GLY A 6 39.08 11.29 26.22
N LEU A 7 37.86 11.48 26.74
CA LEU A 7 36.80 10.49 26.67
C LEU A 7 36.45 10.27 25.18
N CYS A 8 37.08 9.24 24.60
CA CYS A 8 36.66 8.70 23.33
C CYS A 8 35.26 8.05 23.55
N VAL A 9 34.20 8.82 23.37
CA VAL A 9 32.86 8.26 23.27
C VAL A 9 32.84 7.41 22.01
N LYS A 10 33.05 6.10 22.18
CA LYS A 10 32.70 5.15 21.11
C LYS A 10 31.23 5.36 20.78
N ALA A 11 30.99 5.93 19.62
CA ALA A 11 29.65 5.89 19.06
C ALA A 11 29.24 4.41 19.00
N GLU A 12 28.26 4.03 19.80
CA GLU A 12 27.64 2.71 19.68
C GLU A 12 27.17 2.60 18.25
N THR A 13 27.82 1.81 17.45
CA THR A 13 27.40 1.48 16.11
C THR A 13 26.12 0.70 16.27
N LYS A 14 24.98 1.39 16.06
CA LYS A 14 23.67 0.76 16.06
C LYS A 14 23.73 -0.46 15.13
N ASN A 15 23.40 -1.61 15.66
CA ASN A 15 23.37 -2.86 14.91
C ASN A 15 22.10 -2.89 14.06
N LYS A 16 22.19 -2.28 12.86
CA LYS A 16 21.05 -2.08 11.96
C LYS A 16 20.48 -3.39 11.43
N VAL A 17 19.21 -3.38 11.13
CA VAL A 17 18.56 -4.49 10.44
C VAL A 17 19.00 -4.50 8.98
N LYS A 18 19.65 -5.59 8.57
CA LYS A 18 20.05 -5.86 7.18
C LYS A 18 18.91 -6.43 6.36
N SER A 19 18.18 -7.39 6.92
CA SER A 19 17.02 -7.98 6.26
C SER A 19 16.04 -8.59 7.24
N ILE A 20 14.76 -8.61 6.81
CA ILE A 20 13.68 -9.35 7.45
C ILE A 20 13.13 -10.30 6.38
N GLU A 21 13.22 -11.61 6.65
CA GLU A 21 12.67 -12.66 5.81
C GLU A 21 11.54 -13.37 6.54
N ILE A 22 10.40 -13.52 5.90
CA ILE A 22 9.22 -14.18 6.47
C ILE A 22 8.75 -15.24 5.49
N SER A 23 8.57 -16.46 5.97
CA SER A 23 7.92 -17.53 5.25
C SER A 23 6.68 -17.99 5.98
N LEU A 24 5.62 -18.23 5.23
CA LEU A 24 4.35 -18.79 5.69
C LEU A 24 4.06 -20.04 4.88
N GLU A 25 3.82 -21.13 5.56
CA GLU A 25 3.37 -22.39 4.96
C GLU A 25 1.97 -22.69 5.47
N GLN A 26 1.07 -22.96 4.54
CA GLN A 26 -0.29 -23.36 4.85
C GLN A 26 -0.65 -24.60 4.05
N THR A 27 -1.11 -25.63 4.75
CA THR A 27 -1.82 -26.77 4.16
C THR A 27 -3.28 -26.65 4.55
N ALA A 28 -4.17 -26.59 3.56
CA ALA A 28 -5.61 -26.53 3.77
C ALA A 28 -6.28 -27.62 2.94
N ALA A 29 -7.27 -28.28 3.51
CA ALA A 29 -8.12 -29.22 2.82
C ALA A 29 -9.49 -28.57 2.56
N ASP A 30 -9.87 -28.42 1.31
CA ASP A 30 -11.16 -27.88 0.90
C ASP A 30 -12.05 -28.99 0.35
N GLU A 31 -13.27 -29.09 0.81
CA GLU A 31 -14.30 -29.91 0.18
C GLU A 31 -14.81 -29.19 -1.08
N VAL A 32 -14.49 -29.74 -2.25
CA VAL A 32 -14.97 -29.19 -3.52
C VAL A 32 -15.91 -30.19 -4.17
N LYS A 33 -17.11 -29.73 -4.51
CA LYS A 33 -18.04 -30.53 -5.28
C LYS A 33 -17.52 -30.67 -6.72
N ASP A 34 -17.21 -31.90 -7.14
CA ASP A 34 -16.88 -32.15 -8.53
C ASP A 34 -18.11 -31.92 -9.40
N GLN A 35 -18.04 -30.93 -10.30
CA GLN A 35 -19.12 -30.55 -11.19
C GLN A 35 -19.50 -31.66 -12.18
N TYR A 36 -18.61 -32.59 -12.44
CA TYR A 36 -18.80 -33.67 -13.44
C TYR A 36 -19.18 -35.01 -12.82
N ALA A 37 -18.70 -35.30 -11.60
CA ALA A 37 -18.95 -36.57 -10.94
C ALA A 37 -20.09 -36.57 -9.92
N ASN A 38 -20.64 -35.39 -9.58
CA ASN A 38 -21.62 -35.23 -8.49
C ASN A 38 -21.13 -35.72 -7.11
N GLU A 39 -19.83 -35.90 -6.98
CA GLU A 39 -19.16 -36.35 -5.76
C GLU A 39 -18.42 -35.19 -5.10
N TYR A 40 -18.28 -35.28 -3.78
CA TYR A 40 -17.44 -34.35 -3.03
C TYR A 40 -16.04 -34.95 -2.92
N GLY A 41 -15.05 -34.22 -3.40
CA GLY A 41 -13.63 -34.58 -3.24
C GLY A 41 -12.95 -33.63 -2.25
N ILE A 42 -12.02 -34.17 -1.46
CA ILE A 42 -11.15 -33.35 -0.61
C ILE A 42 -9.93 -32.96 -1.44
N TYR A 43 -9.73 -31.67 -1.63
CA TYR A 43 -8.53 -31.13 -2.29
C TYR A 43 -7.62 -30.50 -1.26
N ILE A 44 -6.40 -30.97 -1.18
CA ILE A 44 -5.36 -30.39 -0.34
C ILE A 44 -4.66 -29.30 -1.15
N HIS A 45 -4.69 -28.08 -0.62
CA HIS A 45 -4.02 -26.91 -1.20
C HIS A 45 -2.85 -26.50 -0.33
N ASP A 46 -1.64 -26.62 -0.88
CA ASP A 46 -0.45 -26.06 -0.25
C ASP A 46 -0.26 -24.63 -0.75
N THR A 47 -0.25 -23.71 0.18
CA THR A 47 0.08 -22.31 -0.07
C THR A 47 1.35 -21.96 0.66
N ASN A 48 2.32 -21.42 -0.08
CA ASN A 48 3.57 -20.92 0.46
C ASN A 48 3.67 -19.44 0.13
N GLU A 49 3.89 -18.62 1.16
CA GLU A 49 4.17 -17.19 1.00
C GLU A 49 5.57 -16.89 1.52
N TRP A 50 6.25 -16.00 0.86
CA TRP A 50 7.58 -15.58 1.21
C TRP A 50 7.72 -14.08 0.99
N LEU A 51 8.23 -13.38 2.00
CA LEU A 51 8.51 -11.96 1.98
C LEU A 51 9.97 -11.73 2.37
N LEU A 52 10.67 -10.92 1.61
CA LEU A 52 12.00 -10.40 1.96
C LEU A 52 11.98 -8.87 1.90
N VAL A 53 12.36 -8.24 3.00
CA VAL A 53 12.68 -6.81 3.07
C VAL A 53 14.18 -6.68 3.28
N SER A 54 14.89 -6.03 2.35
CA SER A 54 16.36 -5.92 2.37
C SER A 54 16.83 -4.48 2.46
N SER A 55 17.87 -4.24 3.26
CA SER A 55 18.55 -2.93 3.35
C SER A 55 19.17 -2.46 2.02
N GLU A 56 19.24 -3.33 1.02
CA GLU A 56 19.61 -2.97 -0.36
C GLU A 56 18.53 -2.13 -1.06
N GLY A 57 17.38 -1.93 -0.40
CA GLY A 57 16.29 -1.12 -0.89
C GLY A 57 15.23 -1.91 -1.64
N THR A 58 15.16 -3.21 -1.41
CA THR A 58 14.20 -4.10 -2.10
C THR A 58 13.21 -4.71 -1.13
N ILE A 59 11.96 -4.84 -1.58
CA ILE A 59 10.93 -5.70 -0.98
C ILE A 59 10.49 -6.69 -2.04
N THR A 60 10.60 -7.98 -1.74
CA THR A 60 10.15 -9.05 -2.62
C THR A 60 9.10 -9.89 -1.90
N TYR A 61 7.95 -10.07 -2.53
CA TYR A 61 6.88 -10.93 -2.06
C TYR A 61 6.57 -11.99 -3.11
N ASN A 62 6.50 -13.24 -2.69
CA ASN A 62 6.14 -14.36 -3.52
C ASN A 62 5.04 -15.16 -2.83
N ARG A 63 4.00 -15.52 -3.58
CA ARG A 63 2.95 -16.43 -3.14
C ARG A 63 2.78 -17.53 -4.17
N ARG A 64 2.85 -18.76 -3.72
CA ARG A 64 2.58 -19.94 -4.53
C ARG A 64 1.37 -20.69 -3.97
N ILE A 65 0.41 -20.95 -4.85
CA ILE A 65 -0.77 -21.76 -4.53
C ILE A 65 -0.67 -22.99 -5.40
N ALA A 66 -0.61 -24.17 -4.77
CA ALA A 66 -0.50 -25.43 -5.51
C ALA A 66 -1.61 -25.55 -6.56
N ARG A 67 -1.25 -25.96 -7.77
CA ARG A 67 -2.13 -26.13 -8.95
C ARG A 67 -2.80 -24.85 -9.48
N VAL A 68 -2.75 -23.70 -8.76
CA VAL A 68 -3.36 -22.45 -9.20
C VAL A 68 -2.35 -21.56 -9.88
N GLY A 69 -1.17 -21.38 -9.28
CA GLY A 69 -0.14 -20.55 -9.85
C GLY A 69 0.77 -19.86 -8.84
N ARG A 70 1.48 -18.83 -9.33
CA ARG A 70 2.41 -18.04 -8.53
C ARG A 70 2.15 -16.56 -8.76
N VAL A 71 2.18 -15.78 -7.68
CA VAL A 71 2.26 -14.32 -7.69
C VAL A 71 3.65 -13.92 -7.22
N SER A 72 4.27 -12.97 -7.91
CA SER A 72 5.56 -12.41 -7.52
C SER A 72 5.49 -10.89 -7.66
N LEU A 73 5.84 -10.16 -6.60
CA LEU A 73 5.92 -8.71 -6.57
C LEU A 73 7.31 -8.31 -6.09
N GLN A 74 7.91 -7.34 -6.75
CA GLN A 74 9.21 -6.77 -6.35
C GLN A 74 9.14 -5.26 -6.42
N TYR A 75 9.61 -4.60 -5.37
CA TYR A 75 9.74 -3.15 -5.27
C TYR A 75 11.20 -2.80 -5.02
N GLU A 76 11.71 -1.82 -5.75
CA GLU A 76 13.06 -1.27 -5.61
C GLU A 76 12.94 0.21 -5.24
N LEU A 77 12.89 0.51 -3.94
CA LEU A 77 12.60 1.83 -3.40
C LEU A 77 13.56 2.14 -2.24
N LYS A 78 14.84 2.35 -2.55
CA LYS A 78 15.95 2.42 -1.59
C LYS A 78 15.65 3.26 -0.35
N ASP A 79 15.23 4.50 -0.53
CA ASP A 79 15.02 5.41 0.60
C ASP A 79 13.84 5.00 1.48
N LYS A 80 12.74 4.59 0.85
CA LYS A 80 11.52 4.16 1.56
C LYS A 80 11.72 2.85 2.32
N VAL A 81 12.44 1.90 1.73
CA VAL A 81 12.75 0.63 2.41
C VAL A 81 13.73 0.85 3.54
N ALA A 82 14.72 1.72 3.37
CA ALA A 82 15.64 2.09 4.44
C ALA A 82 14.89 2.78 5.60
N GLU A 83 13.94 3.66 5.32
CA GLU A 83 13.09 4.29 6.33
C GLU A 83 12.22 3.26 7.06
N PHE A 84 11.63 2.33 6.33
CA PHE A 84 10.86 1.22 6.90
C PHE A 84 11.71 0.38 7.86
N LEU A 85 12.90 -0.05 7.46
CA LEU A 85 13.80 -0.87 8.29
C LEU A 85 14.34 -0.13 9.51
N LYS A 86 14.59 1.18 9.39
CA LYS A 86 15.12 2.03 10.47
C LYS A 86 14.26 1.98 11.74
N VAL A 87 12.97 1.78 11.61
CA VAL A 87 12.07 1.67 12.77
C VAL A 87 12.42 0.48 13.66
N TYR A 88 13.07 -0.53 13.08
CA TYR A 88 13.41 -1.80 13.74
C TYR A 88 14.88 -1.88 14.20
N ASP A 89 15.69 -0.85 13.96
CA ASP A 89 17.12 -0.87 14.31
C ASP A 89 17.37 -0.97 15.83
N ASP A 90 16.60 -0.23 16.62
CA ASP A 90 16.79 -0.10 18.07
C ASP A 90 15.93 -1.05 18.89
N GLN A 91 15.08 -1.85 18.25
CA GLN A 91 14.10 -2.70 18.92
C GLN A 91 14.30 -4.18 18.57
N SER A 92 13.83 -5.05 19.43
CA SER A 92 13.50 -6.41 19.02
C SER A 92 12.45 -6.29 17.90
N VAL A 93 12.79 -6.66 16.66
CA VAL A 93 11.89 -6.55 15.50
C VAL A 93 10.56 -7.22 15.79
N PHE A 94 10.62 -8.36 16.47
CA PHE A 94 9.46 -9.09 16.92
C PHE A 94 9.62 -9.39 18.42
N SER A 95 8.68 -8.90 19.21
CA SER A 95 8.67 -9.08 20.66
C SER A 95 7.76 -10.24 21.05
N HIS A 96 8.20 -10.98 22.06
CA HIS A 96 7.42 -12.02 22.74
C HIS A 96 6.83 -13.06 21.78
N PRO A 97 7.67 -13.84 21.07
CA PRO A 97 7.19 -14.95 20.27
C PRO A 97 6.47 -15.94 21.20
N LYS A 98 5.22 -16.25 20.90
CA LYS A 98 4.43 -17.16 21.71
C LYS A 98 4.70 -18.62 21.35
N GLY A 99 5.32 -18.87 20.18
CA GLY A 99 5.69 -20.21 19.72
C GLY A 99 4.54 -20.94 19.04
N HIS A 100 4.38 -22.21 19.36
CA HIS A 100 3.30 -23.02 18.80
C HIS A 100 2.07 -22.96 19.69
N SER A 101 0.89 -22.77 19.09
CA SER A 101 -0.37 -22.99 19.79
C SER A 101 -0.44 -24.45 20.28
N PRO A 102 -0.97 -24.68 21.47
CA PRO A 102 -1.26 -26.05 21.91
C PRO A 102 -2.16 -26.73 20.86
N ASP A 103 -1.94 -28.04 20.66
CA ASP A 103 -2.62 -28.85 19.65
C ASP A 103 -4.12 -28.54 19.60
N THR A 104 -4.50 -27.76 18.58
CA THR A 104 -5.90 -27.50 18.29
C THR A 104 -6.42 -28.63 17.41
N VAL A 105 -7.65 -29.08 17.71
CA VAL A 105 -8.32 -30.26 17.11
C VAL A 105 -8.55 -30.15 15.58
N GLN A 106 -8.05 -29.12 14.92
CA GLN A 106 -8.14 -28.96 13.46
C GLN A 106 -6.85 -29.43 12.78
N ASP A 107 -6.66 -30.74 12.71
CA ASP A 107 -5.55 -31.40 11.99
C ASP A 107 -5.57 -31.13 10.47
N GLU A 108 -6.66 -30.58 9.92
CA GLU A 108 -6.85 -30.41 8.47
C GLU A 108 -6.29 -29.10 7.90
N VAL A 109 -6.06 -28.09 8.75
CA VAL A 109 -5.50 -26.81 8.31
C VAL A 109 -4.33 -26.42 9.20
N ARG A 110 -3.13 -26.66 8.70
CA ARG A 110 -1.91 -26.26 9.41
C ARG A 110 -1.34 -25.01 8.78
N LYS A 111 -1.13 -23.98 9.61
CA LYS A 111 -0.46 -22.73 9.21
C LYS A 111 0.72 -22.49 10.13
N THR A 112 1.92 -22.43 9.55
CA THR A 112 3.14 -22.15 10.29
C THR A 112 3.91 -21.02 9.64
N TYR A 113 4.59 -20.23 10.46
CA TYR A 113 5.47 -19.17 9.98
C TYR A 113 6.89 -19.37 10.47
N ARG A 114 7.81 -18.79 9.72
CA ARG A 114 9.21 -18.62 10.11
C ARG A 114 9.66 -17.21 9.75
N ILE A 115 10.24 -16.49 10.71
CA ILE A 115 10.78 -15.16 10.55
C ILE A 115 12.27 -15.23 10.81
N VAL A 116 13.07 -14.65 9.91
CA VAL A 116 14.53 -14.52 10.06
C VAL A 116 14.88 -13.05 9.97
N VAL A 117 15.45 -12.50 11.02
CA VAL A 117 15.99 -11.13 11.06
C VAL A 117 17.50 -11.20 11.05
N THR A 118 18.13 -10.63 10.04
CA THR A 118 19.58 -10.52 9.92
C THR A 118 20.02 -9.09 10.17
N ARG A 119 21.08 -8.90 10.92
CA ARG A 119 21.66 -7.59 11.24
C ARG A 119 22.98 -7.36 10.51
N ASP A 120 23.42 -6.12 10.43
CA ASP A 120 24.71 -5.74 9.81
C ASP A 120 25.92 -6.38 10.48
N SER A 121 25.84 -6.69 11.78
CA SER A 121 26.85 -7.48 12.49
C SER A 121 27.01 -8.91 11.99
N GLY A 122 26.02 -9.40 11.21
CA GLY A 122 25.89 -10.82 10.84
C GLY A 122 25.07 -11.64 11.83
N ASP A 123 24.64 -11.04 12.93
CA ASP A 123 23.74 -11.71 13.88
C ASP A 123 22.39 -12.01 13.22
N THR A 124 21.88 -13.20 13.50
CA THR A 124 20.62 -13.68 12.95
C THR A 124 19.74 -14.17 14.08
N SER A 125 18.50 -13.67 14.14
CA SER A 125 17.46 -14.18 15.03
C SER A 125 16.38 -14.88 14.22
N VAL A 126 15.92 -16.03 14.73
CA VAL A 126 14.89 -16.86 14.08
C VAL A 126 13.72 -17.04 15.03
N LEU A 127 12.52 -16.82 14.53
CA LEU A 127 11.28 -17.09 15.23
C LEU A 127 10.41 -18.01 14.36
N GLU A 128 9.80 -18.99 15.00
CA GLU A 128 8.91 -19.95 14.35
C GLU A 128 7.69 -20.19 15.23
N GLY A 129 6.53 -20.40 14.61
CA GLY A 129 5.31 -20.64 15.34
C GLY A 129 4.13 -20.98 14.46
N SER A 130 2.97 -21.15 15.12
CA SER A 130 1.68 -21.24 14.43
C SER A 130 1.24 -19.84 13.95
N PHE A 131 0.65 -19.79 12.75
CA PHE A 131 0.17 -18.52 12.19
C PHE A 131 -1.26 -18.24 12.67
N ASP A 132 -1.37 -17.93 13.95
CA ASP A 132 -2.61 -17.59 14.63
C ASP A 132 -2.36 -16.58 15.76
N LYS A 133 -3.41 -16.16 16.44
CA LYS A 133 -3.34 -15.18 17.54
C LYS A 133 -2.40 -15.61 18.66
N ASP A 134 -2.32 -16.89 18.95
CA ASP A 134 -1.56 -17.42 20.07
C ASP A 134 -0.10 -17.75 19.72
N GLY A 135 0.20 -17.93 18.42
CA GLY A 135 1.55 -18.21 17.93
C GLY A 135 2.31 -16.98 17.44
N LEU A 136 1.62 -15.95 16.97
CA LEU A 136 2.23 -14.75 16.39
C LEU A 136 2.84 -13.83 17.45
N PRO A 137 3.93 -13.08 17.12
CA PRO A 137 4.47 -12.03 17.98
C PRO A 137 3.45 -10.96 18.33
N ASP A 138 3.57 -10.34 19.51
CA ASP A 138 2.62 -9.32 19.97
C ASP A 138 2.58 -8.08 19.06
N ASN A 139 3.71 -7.72 18.43
CA ASN A 139 3.82 -6.58 17.53
C ASN A 139 3.62 -6.93 16.04
N TRP A 140 3.13 -8.13 15.74
CA TRP A 140 2.82 -8.54 14.37
C TRP A 140 1.83 -7.62 13.66
N PRO A 141 0.72 -7.18 14.31
CA PRO A 141 -0.23 -6.26 13.67
C PRO A 141 0.42 -4.94 13.23
N ASP A 142 1.32 -4.37 14.04
CA ASP A 142 2.03 -3.13 13.73
C ASP A 142 2.96 -3.30 12.52
N PHE A 143 3.66 -4.43 12.46
CA PHE A 143 4.53 -4.74 11.32
C PHE A 143 3.73 -4.87 10.03
N VAL A 144 2.63 -5.65 10.05
CA VAL A 144 1.78 -5.85 8.87
C VAL A 144 1.08 -4.55 8.47
N GLY A 145 0.61 -3.74 9.44
CA GLY A 145 0.03 -2.43 9.17
C GLY A 145 1.00 -1.53 8.39
N ARG A 146 2.23 -1.36 8.89
CA ARG A 146 3.28 -0.58 8.20
C ARG A 146 3.63 -1.12 6.81
N LEU A 147 3.65 -2.45 6.65
CA LEU A 147 3.91 -3.08 5.35
C LEU A 147 2.75 -2.85 4.38
N THR A 148 1.53 -2.90 4.87
CA THR A 148 0.32 -2.61 4.10
C THR A 148 0.30 -1.16 3.62
N ASP A 149 0.58 -0.21 4.52
CA ASP A 149 0.70 1.22 4.19
C ASP A 149 1.79 1.46 3.14
N PHE A 150 2.93 0.76 3.28
CA PHE A 150 4.00 0.81 2.28
C PHE A 150 3.49 0.36 0.90
N PHE A 151 2.78 -0.75 0.79
CA PHE A 151 2.26 -1.26 -0.48
C PHE A 151 1.12 -0.38 -1.04
N GLN A 152 0.22 0.11 -0.21
CA GLN A 152 -0.86 1.00 -0.63
C GLN A 152 -0.34 2.34 -1.15
N GLY A 153 0.75 2.84 -0.58
CA GLY A 153 1.44 4.02 -1.07
C GLY A 153 2.13 3.88 -2.43
N GLN A 154 2.17 2.66 -3.00
CA GLN A 154 2.73 2.38 -4.32
C GLN A 154 1.60 2.09 -5.30
N SER A 155 1.20 3.08 -6.10
CA SER A 155 0.20 2.84 -7.15
C SER A 155 0.73 1.80 -8.16
N LEU A 156 -0.17 0.99 -8.70
CA LEU A 156 0.16 0.04 -9.77
C LEU A 156 0.57 0.73 -11.09
N GLY A 157 0.58 2.06 -11.09
CA GLY A 157 0.93 2.90 -12.23
C GLY A 157 -0.23 3.14 -13.20
N MET A 158 0.00 4.05 -14.14
CA MET A 158 -1.03 4.55 -15.06
C MET A 158 -1.61 3.46 -15.97
N LEU A 159 -0.89 2.35 -16.21
CA LEU A 159 -1.40 1.24 -17.02
C LEU A 159 -2.68 0.63 -16.42
N PHE A 160 -2.81 0.66 -15.10
CA PHE A 160 -3.95 0.07 -14.36
C PHE A 160 -4.93 1.12 -13.84
N ASP A 161 -4.69 2.40 -14.15
CA ASP A 161 -5.61 3.48 -13.76
C ASP A 161 -6.78 3.54 -14.74
N SER A 162 -7.92 3.01 -14.33
CA SER A 162 -9.14 2.99 -15.15
C SER A 162 -9.64 4.39 -15.54
N ARG A 163 -9.27 5.43 -14.79
CA ARG A 163 -9.64 6.81 -15.10
C ARG A 163 -9.01 7.32 -16.38
N VAL A 164 -7.86 6.75 -16.78
CA VAL A 164 -7.17 7.11 -18.03
C VAL A 164 -8.00 6.73 -19.26
N TYR A 165 -8.80 5.68 -19.20
CA TYR A 165 -9.55 5.16 -20.35
C TYR A 165 -10.73 6.05 -20.77
N SER A 166 -11.23 6.88 -19.89
CA SER A 166 -12.30 7.85 -20.17
C SER A 166 -11.78 9.25 -20.46
N LYS A 167 -10.46 9.49 -20.37
CA LYS A 167 -9.87 10.82 -20.46
C LYS A 167 -9.32 11.11 -21.85
N VAL A 168 -9.80 12.21 -22.45
CA VAL A 168 -9.18 12.78 -23.66
C VAL A 168 -8.05 13.73 -23.23
N LEU A 169 -6.82 13.45 -23.67
CA LEU A 169 -5.67 14.31 -23.34
C LEU A 169 -5.83 15.69 -23.99
N ARG A 170 -5.63 16.72 -23.19
CA ARG A 170 -5.65 18.12 -23.62
C ARG A 170 -4.43 18.41 -24.53
N LYS A 171 -4.65 19.14 -25.61
CA LYS A 171 -3.56 19.65 -26.46
C LYS A 171 -2.87 20.84 -25.83
N CYS A 172 -1.63 21.14 -26.21
CA CYS A 172 -0.83 22.22 -25.61
C CYS A 172 -1.47 23.62 -25.71
N ASN A 173 -2.32 23.85 -26.71
CA ASN A 173 -3.02 25.11 -26.94
C ASN A 173 -4.43 25.15 -26.34
N GLU A 174 -4.86 24.12 -25.63
CA GLU A 174 -6.20 24.00 -25.01
C GLU A 174 -6.16 24.31 -23.52
N VAL A 175 -7.32 24.66 -22.97
CA VAL A 175 -7.59 24.80 -21.55
C VAL A 175 -8.71 23.84 -21.18
N ALA A 176 -8.51 23.10 -20.10
CA ALA A 176 -9.52 22.17 -19.58
C ALA A 176 -10.49 22.88 -18.64
N PHE A 177 -11.74 22.53 -18.77
CA PHE A 177 -12.83 22.93 -17.89
C PHE A 177 -13.59 21.70 -17.46
N CYS A 178 -13.93 21.60 -16.19
CA CYS A 178 -14.75 20.55 -15.68
C CYS A 178 -16.11 21.09 -15.20
N GLY A 179 -17.15 20.38 -15.54
CA GLY A 179 -18.47 20.53 -14.98
C GLY A 179 -18.52 19.81 -13.64
N VAL A 180 -18.90 20.51 -12.58
CA VAL A 180 -18.98 19.99 -11.22
C VAL A 180 -20.38 20.10 -10.70
N ASP A 181 -20.93 18.98 -10.26
CA ASP A 181 -22.20 18.92 -9.53
C ASP A 181 -21.91 19.07 -8.04
N ILE A 182 -22.54 20.06 -7.43
CA ILE A 182 -22.43 20.38 -6.01
C ILE A 182 -23.75 20.10 -5.34
N ASP A 183 -23.74 19.39 -4.22
CA ASP A 183 -24.94 19.07 -3.47
C ASP A 183 -25.76 20.32 -3.12
N GLY A 184 -27.07 20.27 -3.37
CA GLY A 184 -27.97 21.41 -3.16
C GLY A 184 -27.96 22.48 -4.27
N VAL A 185 -27.16 22.29 -5.33
CA VAL A 185 -27.11 23.20 -6.49
C VAL A 185 -27.74 22.49 -7.71
N VAL A 186 -28.82 23.07 -8.26
CA VAL A 186 -29.61 22.45 -9.35
C VAL A 186 -28.87 22.40 -10.69
N ARG A 187 -27.80 23.17 -10.86
CA ARG A 187 -27.07 23.26 -12.14
C ARG A 187 -25.59 22.94 -11.96
N THR A 188 -25.06 22.14 -12.87
CA THR A 188 -23.65 21.90 -13.05
C THR A 188 -22.90 23.25 -13.21
N ARG A 189 -21.84 23.46 -12.45
CA ARG A 189 -20.98 24.64 -12.54
C ARG A 189 -19.65 24.28 -13.16
N TYR A 190 -19.14 25.18 -14.00
CA TYR A 190 -17.85 24.99 -14.66
C TYR A 190 -16.73 25.68 -13.93
N TYR A 191 -15.58 24.99 -13.88
CA TYR A 191 -14.34 25.45 -13.27
C TYR A 191 -13.16 25.08 -14.18
N ARG A 192 -12.10 25.86 -14.14
CA ARG A 192 -10.83 25.41 -14.76
C ARG A 192 -10.25 24.26 -13.95
N CYS A 193 -9.67 23.29 -14.65
CA CYS A 193 -9.03 22.17 -13.99
C CYS A 193 -7.68 21.84 -14.62
N GLY A 194 -6.82 21.20 -13.82
CA GLY A 194 -5.56 20.61 -14.26
C GLY A 194 -5.76 19.28 -14.94
N ASP A 195 -4.68 18.76 -15.50
CA ASP A 195 -4.69 17.46 -16.21
C ASP A 195 -4.80 16.25 -15.27
N GLU A 196 -4.61 16.45 -13.98
CA GLU A 196 -4.78 15.43 -12.93
C GLU A 196 -6.24 15.09 -12.62
N ILE A 197 -7.17 16.02 -12.93
CA ILE A 197 -8.59 15.86 -12.65
C ILE A 197 -9.25 14.94 -13.69
N CYS A 198 -10.09 14.03 -13.24
CA CYS A 198 -10.85 13.09 -14.06
C CYS A 198 -12.35 13.16 -13.79
N GLU A 199 -13.16 12.70 -14.73
CA GLU A 199 -14.60 12.51 -14.49
C GLU A 199 -14.81 11.50 -13.36
N GLY A 200 -15.73 11.82 -12.46
CA GLY A 200 -16.00 11.05 -11.26
C GLY A 200 -15.23 11.46 -10.02
N ASP A 201 -14.17 12.28 -10.16
CA ASP A 201 -13.40 12.78 -9.02
C ASP A 201 -14.24 13.68 -8.13
N THR A 202 -13.98 13.60 -6.81
CA THR A 202 -14.52 14.53 -5.83
C THR A 202 -13.53 15.68 -5.64
N VAL A 203 -14.00 16.91 -5.82
CA VAL A 203 -13.15 18.10 -5.86
C VAL A 203 -13.64 19.17 -4.90
N VAL A 204 -12.69 19.98 -4.44
CA VAL A 204 -12.98 21.21 -3.65
C VAL A 204 -13.01 22.39 -4.61
N VAL A 205 -14.13 23.11 -4.64
CA VAL A 205 -14.34 24.25 -5.52
C VAL A 205 -14.69 25.51 -4.74
N PRO A 206 -14.27 26.70 -5.22
CA PRO A 206 -14.70 27.94 -4.62
C PRO A 206 -16.18 28.21 -4.93
N THR A 207 -16.89 28.78 -3.96
CA THR A 207 -18.28 29.21 -4.16
C THR A 207 -18.36 30.72 -4.44
N PRO A 208 -19.48 31.24 -4.94
CA PRO A 208 -19.64 32.68 -5.16
C PRO A 208 -19.56 33.54 -3.88
N MET A 209 -19.77 32.93 -2.73
CA MET A 209 -19.60 33.62 -1.45
C MET A 209 -18.12 33.70 -1.13
N LYS A 210 -17.64 34.90 -0.76
CA LYS A 210 -16.22 35.14 -0.43
C LYS A 210 -15.76 34.16 0.67
N HIS A 211 -14.64 33.48 0.43
CA HIS A 211 -13.97 32.58 1.37
C HIS A 211 -14.76 31.30 1.73
N THR A 212 -15.76 30.90 0.94
CA THR A 212 -16.44 29.62 1.13
C THR A 212 -16.08 28.65 0.03
N MET A 213 -15.98 27.38 0.40
CA MET A 213 -15.67 26.27 -0.49
C MET A 213 -16.82 25.26 -0.44
N ALA A 214 -16.97 24.52 -1.50
CA ALA A 214 -17.90 23.40 -1.57
C ALA A 214 -17.18 22.16 -2.10
N ILE A 215 -17.70 21.01 -1.74
CA ILE A 215 -17.31 19.73 -2.33
C ILE A 215 -18.29 19.40 -3.43
N GLY A 216 -17.79 18.94 -4.55
CA GLY A 216 -18.62 18.51 -5.67
C GLY A 216 -17.97 17.39 -6.45
N ARG A 217 -18.75 16.74 -7.31
CA ARG A 217 -18.30 15.65 -8.16
C ARG A 217 -18.14 16.14 -9.60
N VAL A 218 -17.01 15.81 -10.23
CA VAL A 218 -16.77 16.10 -11.63
C VAL A 218 -17.63 15.17 -12.49
N VAL A 219 -18.50 15.75 -13.33
CA VAL A 219 -19.42 14.99 -14.17
C VAL A 219 -19.04 15.02 -15.66
N GLU A 220 -18.24 16.02 -16.06
CA GLU A 220 -17.72 16.10 -17.42
C GLU A 220 -16.44 16.94 -17.48
N ILE A 221 -15.59 16.69 -18.49
CA ILE A 221 -14.42 17.50 -18.80
C ILE A 221 -14.47 17.93 -20.25
N ARG A 222 -14.25 19.24 -20.50
CA ARG A 222 -14.25 19.84 -21.85
C ARG A 222 -12.94 20.59 -22.08
N ASN A 223 -12.33 20.36 -23.21
CA ASN A 223 -11.12 21.04 -23.65
C ASN A 223 -11.47 22.07 -24.73
N TYR A 224 -11.05 23.31 -24.57
CA TYR A 224 -11.23 24.37 -25.55
C TYR A 224 -9.89 24.98 -25.95
N PRO A 225 -9.65 25.24 -27.25
CA PRO A 225 -8.53 26.08 -27.69
C PRO A 225 -8.58 27.44 -27.01
N LYS A 226 -7.43 28.00 -26.64
CA LYS A 226 -7.34 29.27 -25.88
C LYS A 226 -8.06 30.45 -26.55
N ASP A 227 -8.15 30.44 -27.87
CA ASP A 227 -8.83 31.43 -28.69
C ASP A 227 -10.34 31.16 -28.91
N GLN A 228 -10.82 29.98 -28.48
CA GLN A 228 -12.21 29.54 -28.66
C GLN A 228 -12.94 29.29 -27.35
N ILE A 229 -12.42 29.78 -26.23
CA ILE A 229 -13.07 29.64 -24.94
C ILE A 229 -14.42 30.40 -24.94
N PRO A 230 -15.54 29.72 -24.58
CA PRO A 230 -16.84 30.36 -24.47
C PRO A 230 -16.81 31.53 -23.47
N LYS A 231 -17.53 32.62 -23.77
CA LYS A 231 -17.50 33.86 -22.94
C LYS A 231 -17.94 33.64 -21.49
N ASP A 232 -18.85 32.72 -21.26
CA ASP A 232 -19.33 32.29 -19.93
C ASP A 232 -18.28 31.50 -19.16
N MET A 233 -17.37 30.81 -19.85
CA MET A 233 -16.28 30.04 -19.24
C MET A 233 -14.98 30.85 -19.11
N ALA A 234 -14.84 31.98 -19.79
CA ALA A 234 -13.61 32.76 -19.78
C ALA A 234 -13.24 33.34 -18.39
N ARG A 235 -14.22 33.46 -17.47
CA ARG A 235 -14.06 34.06 -16.15
C ARG A 235 -14.30 33.09 -14.99
N VAL A 236 -14.41 31.79 -15.25
CA VAL A 236 -14.62 30.80 -14.19
C VAL A 236 -13.35 30.63 -13.34
N GLN A 237 -13.55 30.29 -12.08
CA GLN A 237 -12.49 30.03 -11.12
C GLN A 237 -11.85 28.65 -11.37
N GLU A 238 -10.70 28.42 -10.77
CA GLU A 238 -10.05 27.12 -10.78
C GLU A 238 -10.54 26.24 -9.64
N ILE A 239 -10.50 24.91 -9.87
CA ILE A 239 -10.63 23.91 -8.80
C ILE A 239 -9.47 24.12 -7.81
N LEU A 240 -9.76 23.98 -6.52
CA LEU A 240 -8.75 24.12 -5.45
C LEU A 240 -7.94 22.84 -5.23
N GLY A 241 -8.46 21.70 -5.63
CA GLY A 241 -7.81 20.39 -5.56
C GLY A 241 -8.79 19.25 -5.41
N LEU A 242 -8.25 18.04 -5.36
CA LEU A 242 -9.01 16.83 -5.04
C LEU A 242 -9.42 16.88 -3.56
N ALA A 243 -10.68 16.53 -3.28
CA ALA A 243 -11.10 16.32 -1.90
C ALA A 243 -10.41 15.05 -1.38
N LYS A 244 -9.73 15.18 -0.22
CA LYS A 244 -9.23 13.98 0.47
C LYS A 244 -10.44 13.24 1.01
N GLU A 245 -10.56 11.97 0.69
CA GLU A 245 -11.48 11.09 1.39
C GLU A 245 -11.05 11.12 2.87
N THR A 246 -11.89 11.70 3.72
CA THR A 246 -11.75 11.56 5.17
C THR A 246 -12.27 10.16 5.49
N GLU A 247 -11.35 9.25 5.81
CA GLU A 247 -11.66 7.97 6.47
C GLU A 247 -12.41 8.18 7.79
#